data_b0f177bb02836a689ed44e9d73b9e562
#
_entry.id   b0f177bb02836a689ed44e9d73b9e562
#
_cell.length_a   1.000
_cell.length_b   1.000
_cell.length_c   1.000
_cell.angle_alpha   90.00
_cell.angle_beta   90.00
_cell.angle_gamma   90.00
#
_symmetry.space_group_name_H-M   'P 1'
#
loop_
_entity.id
_entity.type
_entity.pdbx_description
1 polymer ?
#
loop_
_entity_poly.entity_id
_entity_poly.type
_entity_poly.pdbx_seq_one_letter_code
_entity_poly.pdbx_strand_id
1 'polypeptide(L)'
;MSRNWEFFTEQEMQCKGTGECDMDQRFMLKLIELRIKFNEPMIITSGYRHPAHNMAIGGTRNSAHTKGRAVDVLVMGKEALRLVRLALDTGMTGIGVAQKGKASKRFIHIVDLENSDENPRPWLWSYK
;
A
#
# COMPACT_ATOMS: atom_id res chain seq x y z
N MET A 1 -23.56 -1.63 -3.52
CA MET A 1 -22.79 -2.00 -4.71
C MET A 1 -21.30 -1.91 -4.44
N SER A 2 -20.57 -2.91 -4.91
CA SER A 2 -19.10 -2.88 -4.82
C SER A 2 -18.54 -1.85 -5.77
N ARG A 3 -17.50 -1.13 -5.34
CA ARG A 3 -16.72 -0.26 -6.19
C ARG A 3 -15.47 -1.02 -6.63
N ASN A 4 -15.25 -1.08 -7.93
CA ASN A 4 -14.03 -1.66 -8.47
C ASN A 4 -13.28 -0.59 -9.26
N TRP A 5 -11.96 -0.74 -9.29
CA TRP A 5 -11.06 0.06 -10.10
C TRP A 5 -10.49 -0.84 -11.18
N GLU A 6 -9.90 -0.26 -12.20
CA GLU A 6 -9.17 -1.05 -13.17
C GLU A 6 -8.08 -1.84 -12.44
N PHE A 7 -8.00 -3.15 -12.67
CA PHE A 7 -7.08 -4.12 -12.04
C PHE A 7 -7.35 -4.44 -10.56
N PHE A 8 -8.14 -3.65 -9.85
CA PHE A 8 -8.30 -3.84 -8.41
C PHE A 8 -9.77 -3.85 -8.01
N THR A 9 -10.13 -4.74 -7.08
CA THR A 9 -11.49 -4.83 -6.56
C THR A 9 -11.60 -4.14 -5.21
N GLU A 10 -12.82 -3.71 -4.87
CA GLU A 10 -13.09 -3.18 -3.53
C GLU A 10 -12.76 -4.21 -2.47
N GLN A 11 -13.04 -5.49 -2.75
CA GLN A 11 -12.76 -6.57 -1.81
C GLN A 11 -11.28 -6.67 -1.46
N GLU A 12 -10.38 -6.45 -2.44
CA GLU A 12 -8.93 -6.42 -2.16
C GLU A 12 -8.54 -5.26 -1.28
N MET A 13 -9.21 -4.12 -1.44
CA MET A 13 -8.85 -2.85 -0.80
C MET A 13 -9.55 -2.61 0.52
N GLN A 14 -10.60 -3.36 0.84
CA GLN A 14 -11.39 -3.11 2.05
C GLN A 14 -10.65 -3.50 3.33
N CYS A 15 -11.04 -2.85 4.42
CA CYS A 15 -10.53 -3.18 5.74
C CYS A 15 -10.90 -4.61 6.11
N LYS A 16 -9.92 -5.39 6.51
CA LYS A 16 -10.14 -6.81 6.85
C LYS A 16 -10.94 -7.00 8.14
N GLY A 17 -10.92 -6.00 9.02
CA GLY A 17 -11.65 -6.07 10.28
C GLY A 17 -13.09 -5.60 10.19
N THR A 18 -13.38 -4.58 9.38
CA THR A 18 -14.70 -3.96 9.32
C THR A 18 -15.42 -4.15 7.99
N GLY A 19 -14.69 -4.51 6.94
CA GLY A 19 -15.24 -4.60 5.59
C GLY A 19 -15.44 -3.25 4.91
N GLU A 20 -15.17 -2.15 5.60
CA GLU A 20 -15.26 -0.83 5.02
C GLU A 20 -14.11 -0.56 4.05
N CYS A 21 -14.36 0.26 3.04
CA CYS A 21 -13.35 0.63 2.06
C CYS A 21 -13.45 2.11 1.74
N ASP A 22 -12.39 2.83 2.10
CA ASP A 22 -12.31 4.29 1.86
C ASP A 22 -10.95 4.62 1.28
N MET A 23 -10.70 4.13 0.06
CA MET A 23 -9.47 4.42 -0.65
C MET A 23 -9.54 5.81 -1.28
N ASP A 24 -8.44 6.56 -1.16
CA ASP A 24 -8.29 7.86 -1.80
C ASP A 24 -8.21 7.67 -3.31
N GLN A 25 -9.02 8.44 -4.07
CA GLN A 25 -9.10 8.24 -5.52
C GLN A 25 -7.82 8.66 -6.24
N ARG A 26 -7.14 9.69 -5.76
CA ARG A 26 -5.86 10.11 -6.38
C ARG A 26 -4.79 9.05 -6.18
N PHE A 27 -4.77 8.44 -4.99
CA PHE A 27 -3.87 7.33 -4.73
C PHE A 27 -4.18 6.16 -5.67
N MET A 28 -5.45 5.82 -5.84
CA MET A 28 -5.84 4.71 -6.72
C MET A 28 -5.45 4.96 -8.18
N LEU A 29 -5.53 6.21 -8.66
CA LEU A 29 -5.08 6.53 -10.01
C LEU A 29 -3.58 6.29 -10.16
N LYS A 30 -2.78 6.66 -9.18
CA LYS A 30 -1.33 6.39 -9.18
C LYS A 30 -1.05 4.89 -9.13
N LEU A 31 -1.81 4.17 -8.33
CA LEU A 31 -1.64 2.72 -8.20
C LEU A 31 -1.97 2.00 -9.52
N ILE A 32 -3.01 2.44 -10.21
CA ILE A 32 -3.38 1.90 -11.52
C ILE A 32 -2.25 2.17 -12.53
N GLU A 33 -1.70 3.39 -12.55
CA GLU A 33 -0.58 3.72 -13.42
C GLU A 33 0.62 2.83 -13.12
N LEU A 34 0.91 2.64 -11.85
CA LEU A 34 1.99 1.75 -11.40
C LEU A 34 1.76 0.33 -11.90
N ARG A 35 0.53 -0.19 -11.75
CA ARG A 35 0.17 -1.52 -12.19
C ARG A 35 0.39 -1.70 -13.70
N ILE A 36 0.06 -0.69 -14.48
CA ILE A 36 0.27 -0.71 -15.93
C ILE A 36 1.77 -0.79 -16.24
N LYS A 37 2.58 0.03 -15.59
CA LYS A 37 4.04 0.03 -15.79
C LYS A 37 4.69 -1.26 -15.32
N PHE A 38 4.21 -1.80 -14.20
CA PHE A 38 4.71 -3.06 -13.65
C PHE A 38 4.39 -4.24 -14.58
N ASN A 39 3.27 -4.14 -15.26
CA ASN A 39 2.80 -5.09 -16.28
C ASN A 39 2.73 -6.54 -15.80
N GLU A 40 2.44 -6.74 -14.53
CA GLU A 40 2.24 -8.05 -13.91
C GLU A 40 1.23 -7.92 -12.79
N PRO A 41 0.52 -8.99 -12.41
CA PRO A 41 -0.42 -8.93 -11.30
C PRO A 41 0.26 -8.46 -10.02
N MET A 42 -0.45 -7.62 -9.27
CA MET A 42 0.00 -7.14 -7.96
C MET A 42 -0.96 -7.72 -6.92
N ILE A 43 -0.43 -8.53 -6.03
CA ILE A 43 -1.22 -9.14 -4.96
C ILE A 43 -1.24 -8.18 -3.78
N ILE A 44 -2.41 -7.59 -3.52
CA ILE A 44 -2.61 -6.64 -2.43
C ILE A 44 -2.97 -7.41 -1.16
N THR A 45 -2.14 -7.29 -0.13
CA THR A 45 -2.39 -7.95 1.14
C THR A 45 -3.02 -7.02 2.17
N SER A 46 -2.91 -5.70 1.98
CA SER A 46 -3.56 -4.72 2.84
C SER A 46 -3.79 -3.43 2.07
N GLY A 47 -5.02 -2.93 2.08
CA GLY A 47 -5.39 -1.64 1.49
C GLY A 47 -5.89 -0.70 2.58
N TYR A 48 -7.17 -0.33 2.53
CA TYR A 48 -7.77 0.52 3.56
C TYR A 48 -7.82 -0.20 4.91
N ARG A 49 -7.62 0.57 5.96
CA ARG A 49 -7.72 0.07 7.34
C ARG A 49 -8.49 1.07 8.18
N HIS A 50 -9.65 0.66 8.70
CA HIS A 50 -10.42 1.50 9.61
C HIS A 50 -9.57 1.80 10.85
N PRO A 51 -9.59 3.04 11.37
CA PRO A 51 -8.76 3.41 12.53
C PRO A 51 -8.92 2.48 13.73
N ALA A 52 -10.13 2.03 14.04
CA ALA A 52 -10.36 1.12 15.15
C ALA A 52 -9.69 -0.24 14.95
N HIS A 53 -9.76 -0.79 13.73
CA HIS A 53 -9.08 -2.03 13.39
C HIS A 53 -7.57 -1.86 13.43
N ASN A 54 -7.08 -0.71 12.94
CA ASN A 54 -5.65 -0.39 12.97
C ASN A 54 -5.12 -0.41 14.40
N MET A 55 -5.84 0.16 15.36
CA MET A 55 -5.46 0.11 16.76
C MET A 55 -5.50 -1.30 17.31
N ALA A 56 -6.53 -2.07 16.96
CA ALA A 56 -6.71 -3.43 17.47
C ALA A 56 -5.58 -4.37 17.05
N ILE A 57 -5.01 -4.19 15.87
CA ILE A 57 -3.90 -5.03 15.38
C ILE A 57 -2.52 -4.46 15.69
N GLY A 58 -2.45 -3.36 16.45
CA GLY A 58 -1.17 -2.74 16.81
C GLY A 58 -0.52 -1.94 15.70
N GLY A 59 -1.31 -1.45 14.75
CA GLY A 59 -0.81 -0.61 13.68
C GLY A 59 -0.35 0.76 14.19
N THR A 60 0.47 1.42 13.38
CA THR A 60 1.00 2.74 13.72
C THR A 60 -0.13 3.77 13.74
N ARG A 61 -0.14 4.60 14.79
CA ARG A 61 -1.07 5.73 14.86
C ARG A 61 -0.91 6.61 13.62
N ASN A 62 -2.01 7.06 13.05
CA ASN A 62 -2.02 7.84 11.80
C ASN A 62 -1.41 7.10 10.61
N SER A 63 -1.54 5.78 10.58
CA SER A 63 -1.09 4.97 9.46
C SER A 63 -1.73 5.46 8.15
N ALA A 64 -0.94 5.48 7.08
CA ALA A 64 -1.43 5.84 5.75
C ALA A 64 -2.55 4.91 5.28
N HIS A 65 -2.59 3.66 5.76
CA HIS A 65 -3.69 2.73 5.47
C HIS A 65 -5.03 3.29 5.95
N THR A 66 -5.05 4.01 7.07
CA THR A 66 -6.30 4.58 7.60
C THR A 66 -6.80 5.77 6.77
N LYS A 67 -5.94 6.32 5.94
CA LYS A 67 -6.28 7.44 5.04
C LYS A 67 -6.61 6.97 3.63
N GLY A 68 -6.56 5.65 3.39
CA GLY A 68 -6.77 5.09 2.05
C GLY A 68 -5.66 5.44 1.08
N ARG A 69 -4.45 5.74 1.56
CA ARG A 69 -3.34 6.21 0.75
C ARG A 69 -2.11 5.30 0.83
N ALA A 70 -2.34 4.04 1.11
CA ALA A 70 -1.27 3.04 1.15
C ALA A 70 -1.79 1.66 0.79
N VAL A 71 -0.93 0.84 0.22
CA VAL A 71 -1.16 -0.59 0.03
C VAL A 71 0.11 -1.36 0.36
N ASP A 72 -0.07 -2.60 0.77
CA ASP A 72 1.02 -3.56 0.88
C ASP A 72 0.90 -4.54 -0.27
N VAL A 73 1.98 -4.72 -1.01
CA VAL A 73 2.03 -5.61 -2.18
C VAL A 73 2.92 -6.79 -1.87
N LEU A 74 2.38 -8.01 -1.97
CA LEU A 74 3.14 -9.24 -1.78
C LEU A 74 4.11 -9.41 -2.94
N VAL A 75 5.41 -9.25 -2.68
CA VAL A 75 6.44 -9.28 -3.72
C VAL A 75 7.80 -9.44 -3.06
N MET A 76 8.74 -10.05 -3.76
CA MET A 76 10.10 -10.20 -3.23
C MET A 76 11.15 -10.14 -4.33
N GLY A 77 12.43 -9.99 -3.92
CA GLY A 77 13.59 -10.09 -4.80
C GLY A 77 13.64 -9.02 -5.87
N LYS A 78 14.00 -9.41 -7.07
CA LYS A 78 14.16 -8.47 -8.19
C LYS A 78 12.85 -7.76 -8.54
N GLU A 79 11.72 -8.45 -8.37
CA GLU A 79 10.41 -7.85 -8.63
C GLU A 79 10.07 -6.79 -7.59
N ALA A 80 10.48 -6.99 -6.33
CA ALA A 80 10.31 -5.97 -5.30
C ALA A 80 11.13 -4.72 -5.64
N LEU A 81 12.37 -4.91 -6.08
CA LEU A 81 13.22 -3.79 -6.48
C LEU A 81 12.63 -3.03 -7.67
N ARG A 82 12.14 -3.77 -8.67
CA ARG A 82 11.49 -3.17 -9.85
C ARG A 82 10.24 -2.39 -9.46
N LEU A 83 9.44 -2.95 -8.56
CA LEU A 83 8.23 -2.29 -8.07
C LEU A 83 8.57 -0.97 -7.37
N VAL A 84 9.58 -0.97 -6.49
CA VAL A 84 10.01 0.25 -5.80
C VAL A 84 10.40 1.35 -6.79
N ARG A 85 11.20 1.01 -7.79
CA ARG A 85 11.62 1.99 -8.80
C ARG A 85 10.41 2.59 -9.53
N LEU A 86 9.51 1.72 -10.00
CA LEU A 86 8.33 2.16 -10.71
C LEU A 86 7.37 2.97 -9.82
N ALA A 87 7.25 2.58 -8.55
CA ALA A 87 6.42 3.30 -7.60
C ALA A 87 6.89 4.75 -7.42
N LEU A 88 8.20 4.95 -7.30
CA LEU A 88 8.76 6.30 -7.19
C LEU A 88 8.49 7.11 -8.47
N ASP A 89 8.56 6.46 -9.63
CA ASP A 89 8.28 7.12 -10.92
C ASP A 89 6.82 7.54 -11.07
N THR A 90 5.90 6.89 -10.36
CA THR A 90 4.47 7.24 -10.42
C THR A 90 4.04 8.23 -9.34
N GLY A 91 4.98 8.72 -8.54
CA GLY A 91 4.69 9.75 -7.55
C GLY A 91 4.45 9.23 -6.14
N MET A 92 4.79 7.98 -5.87
CA MET A 92 4.76 7.49 -4.48
C MET A 92 5.87 8.17 -3.69
N THR A 93 5.58 8.50 -2.44
CA THR A 93 6.46 9.29 -1.60
C THR A 93 7.11 8.53 -0.47
N GLY A 94 6.62 7.33 -0.20
CA GLY A 94 7.17 6.50 0.87
C GLY A 94 7.18 5.03 0.50
N ILE A 95 8.23 4.34 0.92
CA ILE A 95 8.41 2.93 0.67
C ILE A 95 8.81 2.25 1.98
N GLY A 96 8.04 1.24 2.37
CA GLY A 96 8.37 0.35 3.48
C GLY A 96 8.79 -1.00 2.94
N VAL A 97 9.89 -1.55 3.47
CA VAL A 97 10.50 -2.78 2.96
C VAL A 97 10.42 -3.88 3.99
N ALA A 98 9.68 -4.94 3.67
CA ALA A 98 9.59 -6.15 4.50
C ALA A 98 10.03 -7.34 3.65
N GLN A 99 11.34 -7.61 3.66
CA GLN A 99 11.93 -8.63 2.80
C GLN A 99 12.68 -9.70 3.59
N LYS A 100 12.11 -10.10 4.74
CA LYS A 100 12.67 -11.15 5.59
C LYS A 100 11.66 -12.27 5.79
N GLY A 101 12.17 -13.47 6.10
CA GLY A 101 11.32 -14.60 6.41
C GLY A 101 10.75 -15.28 5.18
N LYS A 102 9.63 -15.95 5.36
CA LYS A 102 8.98 -16.71 4.28
C LYS A 102 8.50 -15.79 3.18
N ALA A 103 8.48 -16.29 1.95
CA ALA A 103 7.98 -15.54 0.79
C ALA A 103 6.58 -14.98 1.02
N SER A 104 5.70 -15.73 1.70
CA SER A 104 4.34 -15.30 2.00
C SER A 104 4.26 -14.11 2.98
N LYS A 105 5.39 -13.69 3.56
CA LYS A 105 5.50 -12.59 4.50
C LYS A 105 6.26 -11.40 3.95
N ARG A 106 6.76 -11.49 2.72
CA ARG A 106 7.56 -10.42 2.12
C ARG A 106 6.69 -9.49 1.31
N PHE A 107 6.77 -8.20 1.62
CA PHE A 107 5.97 -7.21 0.91
C PHE A 107 6.71 -5.90 0.77
N ILE A 108 6.18 -5.04 -0.08
CA ILE A 108 6.56 -3.63 -0.20
C ILE A 108 5.33 -2.81 0.15
N HIS A 109 5.48 -1.90 1.11
CA HIS A 109 4.47 -0.90 1.48
C HIS A 109 4.68 0.32 0.61
N ILE A 110 3.62 0.80 -0.02
CA ILE A 110 3.66 1.94 -0.94
C ILE A 110 2.66 2.99 -0.47
N VAL A 111 3.11 4.23 -0.35
CA VAL A 111 2.31 5.34 0.17
C VAL A 111 2.59 6.62 -0.59
N ASP A 112 1.57 7.51 -0.71
CA ASP A 112 1.71 8.79 -1.40
C ASP A 112 1.41 10.02 -0.51
N LEU A 113 1.51 9.88 0.80
CA LEU A 113 1.29 11.00 1.71
C LEU A 113 2.27 12.15 1.45
N GLU A 114 1.79 13.37 1.65
CA GLU A 114 2.65 14.54 1.63
C GLU A 114 3.58 14.55 2.85
N ASN A 115 4.68 15.29 2.74
CA ASN A 115 5.61 15.48 3.84
C ASN A 115 4.93 16.19 5.01
N SER A 116 5.14 15.68 6.22
CA SER A 116 4.69 16.31 7.46
C SER A 116 5.61 15.86 8.60
N ASP A 117 5.46 16.49 9.77
CA ASP A 117 6.26 16.10 10.93
C ASP A 117 5.98 14.67 11.37
N GLU A 118 4.73 14.23 11.26
CA GLU A 118 4.35 12.84 11.61
C GLU A 118 4.72 11.84 10.52
N ASN A 119 4.74 12.28 9.27
CA ASN A 119 5.01 11.44 8.11
C ASN A 119 6.01 12.14 7.20
N PRO A 120 7.31 12.13 7.56
CA PRO A 120 8.32 12.73 6.68
C PRO A 120 8.34 12.01 5.33
N ARG A 121 8.36 12.79 4.25
CA ARG A 121 8.38 12.28 2.86
C ARG A 121 9.27 13.16 2.00
N PRO A 122 9.99 12.59 1.04
CA PRO A 122 10.05 11.16 0.73
C PRO A 122 10.80 10.38 1.82
N TRP A 123 10.46 9.11 2.02
CA TRP A 123 11.03 8.32 3.10
C TRP A 123 11.11 6.84 2.74
N LEU A 124 12.13 6.18 3.22
CA LEU A 124 12.32 4.73 3.10
C LEU A 124 12.49 4.15 4.50
N TRP A 125 11.82 3.04 4.78
CA TRP A 125 11.99 2.35 6.06
C TRP A 125 11.92 0.84 5.88
N SER A 126 12.36 0.12 6.91
CA SER A 126 12.29 -1.32 6.93
C SER A 126 11.45 -1.78 8.13
N TYR A 127 10.91 -2.98 7.99
CA TYR A 127 10.17 -3.65 9.06
C TYR A 127 11.10 -4.67 9.73
N LYS A 128 10.86 -4.92 11.01
CA LYS A 128 11.64 -5.92 11.78
C LYS A 128 11.30 -7.34 11.38
#